data_290702f5b7ef925f92a5b8d1d6ce0db9
#
_entry.id   290702f5b7ef925f92a5b8d1d6ce0db9
#
_cell.length_a   1.000
_cell.length_b   1.000
_cell.length_c   1.000
_cell.angle_alpha   90.00
_cell.angle_beta   90.00
_cell.angle_gamma   90.00
#
_symmetry.space_group_name_H-M   'P 1'
#
loop_
_entity.id
_entity.type
_entity.pdbx_description
1 polymer ?
#
loop_
_entity_poly.entity_id
_entity_poly.type
_entity_poly.pdbx_seq_one_letter_code
_entity_poly.pdbx_strand_id
1 'polypeptide(L)'
;MWLLEELKVPYELEIYHRDKQTMLAPSELEEIHPLGKSPVITVTPAGGGTPIVLAESGHMAQYLTEHLPEGDRLAPKRWKEGMEGQVGGETESWLRYQYYLHYCEGSLMPILVMSLIIGSMVPGRNAEDKKKTC
;
A
#
# COMPACT_ATOMS: atom_id res chain seq x y z
N MET A 1 -7.66 -3.24 1.38
CA MET A 1 -8.90 -4.04 1.31
C MET A 1 -8.69 -5.29 0.45
N TRP A 2 -8.45 -5.20 -0.87
CA TRP A 2 -8.31 -6.40 -1.71
C TRP A 2 -7.31 -7.45 -1.16
N LEU A 3 -6.12 -7.05 -0.72
CA LEU A 3 -5.13 -7.95 -0.14
C LEU A 3 -5.67 -8.70 1.10
N LEU A 4 -6.42 -8.02 1.98
CA LEU A 4 -7.02 -8.64 3.18
C LEU A 4 -8.08 -9.70 2.80
N GLU A 5 -8.86 -9.43 1.75
CA GLU A 5 -9.80 -10.42 1.20
C GLU A 5 -9.07 -11.64 0.63
N GLU A 6 -7.98 -11.43 -0.12
CA GLU A 6 -7.14 -12.52 -0.65
C GLU A 6 -6.49 -13.36 0.46
N LEU A 7 -6.13 -12.72 1.57
CA LEU A 7 -5.57 -13.37 2.74
C LEU A 7 -6.64 -14.02 3.64
N LYS A 8 -7.94 -13.79 3.36
CA LYS A 8 -9.09 -14.34 4.11
C LYS A 8 -9.03 -14.02 5.61
N VAL A 9 -8.53 -12.86 5.97
CA VAL A 9 -8.45 -12.42 7.36
C VAL A 9 -9.62 -11.50 7.70
N PRO A 10 -10.21 -11.62 8.90
CA PRO A 10 -11.20 -10.66 9.36
C PRO A 10 -10.55 -9.30 9.57
N TYR A 11 -11.23 -8.23 9.19
CA TYR A 11 -10.80 -6.86 9.42
C TYR A 11 -12.00 -5.94 9.61
N GLU A 12 -11.78 -4.84 10.31
CA GLU A 12 -12.72 -3.74 10.43
C GLU A 12 -12.25 -2.59 9.55
N LEU A 13 -13.19 -1.92 8.89
CA LEU A 13 -12.91 -0.80 8.01
C LEU A 13 -13.36 0.49 8.64
N GLU A 14 -12.43 1.39 8.88
CA GLU A 14 -12.69 2.75 9.31
C GLU A 14 -12.50 3.72 8.14
N ILE A 15 -13.53 4.53 7.85
CA ILE A 15 -13.54 5.41 6.67
C ILE A 15 -13.39 6.85 7.11
N TYR A 16 -12.31 7.48 6.64
CA TYR A 16 -12.02 8.90 6.83
C TYR A 16 -12.32 9.67 5.56
N HIS A 17 -13.21 10.66 5.66
CA HIS A 17 -13.57 11.49 4.52
C HIS A 17 -12.66 12.71 4.41
N ARG A 18 -12.18 12.98 3.20
CA ARG A 18 -11.43 14.21 2.92
C ARG A 18 -12.31 15.44 3.12
N ASP A 19 -11.71 16.53 3.58
CA ASP A 19 -12.38 17.82 3.60
C ASP A 19 -12.81 18.22 2.18
N LYS A 20 -14.06 18.63 2.02
CA LYS A 20 -14.66 18.90 0.70
C LYS A 20 -14.11 20.17 0.03
N GLN A 21 -13.52 21.09 0.79
CA GLN A 21 -13.01 22.35 0.27
C GLN A 21 -11.51 22.27 -0.02
N THR A 22 -10.74 21.75 0.93
CA THR A 22 -9.29 21.65 0.82
C THR A 22 -8.80 20.37 0.16
N MET A 23 -9.66 19.34 0.09
CA MET A 23 -9.33 17.99 -0.37
C MET A 23 -8.22 17.30 0.47
N LEU A 24 -7.89 17.85 1.61
CA LEU A 24 -6.92 17.28 2.53
C LEU A 24 -7.53 16.15 3.36
N ALA A 25 -6.67 15.28 3.87
CA ALA A 25 -7.04 14.27 4.85
C ALA A 25 -7.44 14.95 6.18
N PRO A 26 -8.37 14.37 6.94
CA PRO A 26 -8.73 14.90 8.25
C PRO A 26 -7.60 14.72 9.27
N SER A 27 -7.54 15.62 10.25
CA SER A 27 -6.48 15.64 11.28
C SER A 27 -6.45 14.39 12.16
N GLU A 28 -7.57 13.70 12.28
CA GLU A 28 -7.70 12.44 13.04
C GLU A 28 -6.76 11.34 12.53
N LEU A 29 -6.37 11.38 11.26
CA LEU A 29 -5.37 10.46 10.72
C LEU A 29 -3.96 10.71 11.28
N GLU A 30 -3.63 11.93 11.69
CA GLU A 30 -2.35 12.25 12.32
C GLU A 30 -2.26 11.66 13.74
N GLU A 31 -3.40 11.48 14.41
CA GLU A 31 -3.47 10.81 15.72
C GLU A 31 -3.16 9.30 15.60
N ILE A 32 -3.49 8.69 14.46
CA ILE A 32 -3.20 7.28 14.19
C ILE A 32 -1.75 7.08 13.75
N HIS A 33 -1.28 7.91 12.82
CA HIS A 33 0.08 7.85 12.30
C HIS A 33 0.58 9.25 11.92
N PRO A 34 1.81 9.63 12.29
CA PRO A 34 2.34 10.99 12.09
C PRO A 34 2.32 11.51 10.64
N LEU A 35 2.26 10.62 9.65
CA LEU A 35 2.13 11.02 8.25
C LEU A 35 0.74 11.57 7.89
N GLY A 36 -0.29 11.33 8.71
CA GLY A 36 -1.66 11.78 8.42
C GLY A 36 -2.21 11.30 7.08
N LYS A 37 -1.77 10.12 6.60
CA LYS A 37 -2.11 9.59 5.28
C LYS A 37 -2.84 8.26 5.37
N SER A 38 -3.70 8.01 4.41
CA SER A 38 -4.35 6.72 4.17
C SER A 38 -3.73 6.08 2.90
N PRO A 39 -3.58 4.75 2.85
CA PRO A 39 -4.03 3.76 3.83
C PRO A 39 -3.08 3.61 5.03
N VAL A 40 -3.65 3.26 6.18
CA VAL A 40 -2.98 2.86 7.41
C VAL A 40 -3.68 1.61 7.93
N ILE A 41 -2.96 0.68 8.52
CA ILE A 41 -3.54 -0.47 9.21
C ILE A 41 -3.03 -0.56 10.64
N THR A 42 -3.92 -1.00 11.54
CA THR A 42 -3.57 -1.33 12.91
C THR A 42 -3.68 -2.85 13.09
N VAL A 43 -2.62 -3.48 13.53
CA VAL A 43 -2.56 -4.92 13.75
C VAL A 43 -2.47 -5.18 15.24
N THR A 44 -3.45 -5.88 15.81
CA THR A 44 -3.42 -6.32 17.20
C THR A 44 -2.83 -7.74 17.27
N PRO A 45 -1.71 -7.96 17.98
CA PRO A 45 -1.13 -9.29 18.13
C PRO A 45 -2.11 -10.28 18.78
N ALA A 46 -2.19 -11.52 18.30
CA ALA A 46 -3.11 -12.54 18.80
C ALA A 46 -2.93 -12.85 20.31
N GLY A 47 -1.72 -12.70 20.83
CA GLY A 47 -1.41 -12.87 22.26
C GLY A 47 -1.71 -11.65 23.13
N GLY A 48 -2.32 -10.61 22.60
CA GLY A 48 -2.46 -9.30 23.24
C GLY A 48 -1.16 -8.48 23.13
N GLY A 49 -1.20 -7.27 23.62
CA GLY A 49 -0.06 -6.34 23.58
C GLY A 49 -0.41 -5.03 22.89
N THR A 50 0.60 -4.19 22.70
CA THR A 50 0.41 -2.90 22.05
C THR A 50 0.13 -3.11 20.55
N PRO A 51 -0.95 -2.53 20.01
CA PRO A 51 -1.22 -2.57 18.59
C PRO A 51 -0.07 -1.98 17.77
N ILE A 52 0.19 -2.57 16.61
CA ILE A 52 1.21 -2.13 15.66
C ILE A 52 0.52 -1.32 14.57
N VAL A 53 0.94 -0.08 14.38
CA VAL A 53 0.43 0.79 13.32
C VAL A 53 1.40 0.77 12.14
N LEU A 54 0.90 0.40 10.96
CA LEU A 54 1.67 0.30 9.74
C LEU A 54 1.13 1.27 8.69
N ALA A 55 2.03 2.05 8.13
CA ALA A 55 1.79 2.90 6.99
C ALA A 55 2.65 2.45 5.80
N GLU A 56 2.45 3.06 4.63
CA GLU A 56 3.06 2.74 3.35
C GLU A 56 2.54 1.42 2.75
N SER A 57 1.91 1.51 1.59
CA SER A 57 1.20 0.38 0.96
C SER A 57 2.11 -0.83 0.68
N GLY A 58 3.34 -0.61 0.23
CA GLY A 58 4.33 -1.67 0.01
C GLY A 58 4.74 -2.37 1.30
N HIS A 59 4.99 -1.60 2.37
CA HIS A 59 5.33 -2.13 3.70
C HIS A 59 4.17 -2.95 4.29
N MET A 60 2.95 -2.43 4.20
CA MET A 60 1.77 -3.16 4.66
C MET A 60 1.59 -4.47 3.88
N ALA A 61 1.76 -4.45 2.56
CA ALA A 61 1.65 -5.64 1.74
C ALA A 61 2.69 -6.69 2.12
N GLN A 62 3.93 -6.28 2.31
CA GLN A 62 5.01 -7.18 2.74
C GLN A 62 4.73 -7.75 4.12
N TYR A 63 4.41 -6.92 5.10
CA TYR A 63 4.11 -7.37 6.47
C TYR A 63 2.97 -8.38 6.50
N LEU A 64 1.86 -8.08 5.83
CA LEU A 64 0.70 -8.97 5.82
C LEU A 64 1.01 -10.32 5.16
N THR A 65 1.75 -10.34 4.05
CA THR A 65 2.10 -11.58 3.36
C THR A 65 3.16 -12.40 4.11
N GLU A 66 4.01 -11.78 4.91
CA GLU A 66 5.02 -12.48 5.72
C GLU A 66 4.45 -13.07 7.02
N HIS A 67 3.38 -12.49 7.57
CA HIS A 67 2.89 -12.86 8.90
C HIS A 67 1.54 -13.58 8.89
N LEU A 68 0.79 -13.55 7.81
CA LEU A 68 -0.54 -14.17 7.76
C LEU A 68 -0.54 -15.51 7.02
N PRO A 69 -1.40 -16.47 7.42
CA PRO A 69 -1.34 -17.86 6.94
C PRO A 69 -1.40 -18.05 5.42
N GLU A 70 -2.20 -17.24 4.72
CA GLU A 70 -2.34 -17.31 3.25
C GLU A 70 -1.26 -16.51 2.50
N GLY A 71 -0.35 -15.86 3.23
CA GLY A 71 0.67 -14.99 2.65
C GLY A 71 1.66 -15.70 1.73
N ASP A 72 2.04 -16.94 2.06
CA ASP A 72 2.94 -17.77 1.25
C ASP A 72 2.44 -17.99 -0.18
N ARG A 73 1.13 -17.92 -0.39
CA ARG A 73 0.51 -18.02 -1.72
C ARG A 73 0.72 -16.76 -2.56
N LEU A 74 0.86 -15.62 -1.92
CA LEU A 74 0.94 -14.29 -2.55
C LEU A 74 2.37 -13.75 -2.65
N ALA A 75 3.25 -14.17 -1.75
CA ALA A 75 4.66 -13.80 -1.76
C ALA A 75 5.54 -15.02 -2.08
N PRO A 76 6.52 -14.90 -2.97
CA PRO A 76 7.42 -16.00 -3.28
C PRO A 76 8.39 -16.29 -2.13
N LYS A 77 8.83 -17.54 -2.00
CA LYS A 77 9.87 -17.92 -1.04
C LYS A 77 11.14 -17.12 -1.29
N ARG A 78 11.69 -16.55 -0.22
CA ARG A 78 12.88 -15.73 -0.29
C ARG A 78 14.13 -16.52 -0.67
N TRP A 79 14.35 -17.64 -0.01
CA TRP A 79 15.60 -18.37 -0.10
C TRP A 79 15.48 -19.65 -0.94
N LYS A 80 16.55 -19.94 -1.67
CA LYS A 80 16.81 -21.28 -2.20
C LYS A 80 17.17 -22.19 -1.04
N GLU A 81 16.81 -23.46 -1.15
CA GLU A 81 17.06 -24.45 -0.10
C GLU A 81 18.56 -24.55 0.24
N GLY A 82 18.88 -24.41 1.54
CA GLY A 82 20.24 -24.46 2.05
C GLY A 82 21.09 -23.22 1.78
N MET A 83 20.50 -22.12 1.26
CA MET A 83 21.21 -20.88 0.98
C MET A 83 20.68 -19.69 1.81
N GLU A 84 20.01 -19.98 2.92
CA GLU A 84 19.43 -18.96 3.79
C GLU A 84 20.50 -18.02 4.35
N GLY A 85 20.30 -16.71 4.19
CA GLY A 85 21.19 -15.67 4.67
C GLY A 85 22.48 -15.49 3.85
N GLN A 86 22.68 -16.23 2.78
CA GLN A 86 23.87 -16.09 1.91
C GLN A 86 23.59 -15.08 0.79
N VAL A 87 24.63 -14.35 0.39
CA VAL A 87 24.58 -13.47 -0.77
C VAL A 87 24.33 -14.28 -2.04
N GLY A 88 23.27 -13.94 -2.81
CA GLY A 88 22.86 -14.69 -4.00
C GLY A 88 22.06 -15.95 -3.68
N GLY A 89 21.73 -16.18 -2.40
CA GLY A 89 20.86 -17.27 -1.95
C GLY A 89 19.37 -17.02 -2.21
N GLU A 90 18.99 -15.79 -2.53
CA GLU A 90 17.61 -15.45 -2.84
C GLU A 90 17.13 -16.12 -4.13
N THR A 91 15.82 -16.42 -4.17
CA THR A 91 15.18 -16.87 -5.41
C THR A 91 14.97 -15.70 -6.38
N GLU A 92 15.00 -15.98 -7.68
CA GLU A 92 14.75 -14.97 -8.70
C GLU A 92 13.33 -14.37 -8.56
N SER A 93 12.34 -15.19 -8.22
CA SER A 93 10.97 -14.74 -8.01
C SER A 93 10.85 -13.76 -6.84
N TRP A 94 11.58 -14.00 -5.75
CA TRP A 94 11.60 -13.06 -4.62
C TRP A 94 12.31 -11.75 -4.97
N LEU A 95 13.44 -11.79 -5.69
CA LEU A 95 14.12 -10.59 -6.15
C LEU A 95 13.22 -9.76 -7.08
N ARG A 96 12.47 -10.41 -7.96
CA ARG A 96 11.49 -9.75 -8.83
C ARG A 96 10.32 -9.17 -8.04
N TYR A 97 9.81 -9.88 -7.04
CA TYR A 97 8.77 -9.40 -6.13
C TYR A 97 9.23 -8.12 -5.41
N GLN A 98 10.42 -8.11 -4.81
CA GLN A 98 11.00 -6.93 -4.17
C GLN A 98 11.17 -5.77 -5.16
N TYR A 99 11.68 -6.05 -6.36
CA TYR A 99 11.80 -5.05 -7.42
C TYR A 99 10.46 -4.37 -7.70
N TYR A 100 9.37 -5.12 -7.88
CA TYR A 100 8.07 -4.53 -8.19
C TYR A 100 7.45 -3.79 -7.02
N LEU A 101 7.62 -4.24 -5.78
CA LEU A 101 7.18 -3.49 -4.60
C LEU A 101 7.79 -2.09 -4.58
N HIS A 102 9.09 -1.99 -4.82
CA HIS A 102 9.79 -0.70 -4.84
C HIS A 102 9.52 0.11 -6.11
N TYR A 103 9.38 -0.56 -7.26
CA TYR A 103 9.07 0.10 -8.54
C TYR A 103 7.73 0.80 -8.51
N CYS A 104 6.71 0.18 -7.94
CA CYS A 104 5.37 0.77 -7.87
C CYS A 104 5.39 2.13 -7.18
N GLU A 105 6.00 2.24 -6.01
CA GLU A 105 6.00 3.48 -5.22
C GLU A 105 7.17 4.42 -5.59
N GLY A 106 8.31 3.87 -6.00
CA GLY A 106 9.50 4.68 -6.30
C GLY A 106 9.55 5.22 -7.72
N SER A 107 8.89 4.58 -8.69
CA SER A 107 8.99 4.94 -10.10
C SER A 107 7.64 5.18 -10.76
N LEU A 108 6.69 4.25 -10.61
CA LEU A 108 5.41 4.33 -11.32
C LEU A 108 4.46 5.36 -10.70
N MET A 109 4.19 5.24 -9.40
CA MET A 109 3.21 6.11 -8.72
C MET A 109 3.60 7.59 -8.72
N PRO A 110 4.86 8.00 -8.52
CA PRO A 110 5.23 9.41 -8.59
C PRO A 110 4.91 10.04 -9.94
N ILE A 111 5.15 9.32 -11.04
CA ILE A 111 4.84 9.82 -12.39
C ILE A 111 3.33 9.97 -12.58
N LEU A 112 2.55 8.99 -12.14
CA LEU A 112 1.08 9.04 -12.24
C LEU A 112 0.49 10.17 -11.40
N VAL A 113 0.97 10.34 -10.16
CA VAL A 113 0.51 11.41 -9.26
C VAL A 113 0.90 12.78 -9.81
N MET A 114 2.13 12.96 -10.30
CA MET A 114 2.55 14.21 -10.93
C MET A 114 1.72 14.54 -12.17
N SER A 115 1.42 13.55 -12.99
CA SER A 115 0.55 13.72 -14.17
C SER A 115 -0.86 14.14 -13.77
N LEU A 116 -1.40 13.60 -12.69
CA LEU A 116 -2.71 13.97 -12.13
C LEU A 116 -2.70 15.41 -11.61
N ILE A 117 -1.68 15.79 -10.84
CA ILE A 117 -1.53 17.13 -10.27
C ILE A 117 -1.40 18.17 -11.39
N ILE A 118 -0.50 17.96 -12.34
CA ILE A 118 -0.31 18.86 -13.47
C ILE A 118 -1.60 18.96 -14.30
N GLY A 119 -2.26 17.83 -14.55
CA GLY A 119 -3.54 17.81 -15.27
C GLY A 119 -4.65 18.58 -14.58
N SER A 120 -4.66 18.61 -13.25
CA SER A 120 -5.64 19.40 -12.47
C SER A 120 -5.33 20.92 -12.44
N MET A 121 -4.05 21.29 -12.62
CA MET A 121 -3.60 22.68 -12.64
C MET A 121 -3.80 23.39 -14.00
N VAL A 122 -3.99 22.63 -15.08
CA VAL A 122 -4.20 23.20 -16.43
C VAL A 122 -5.69 23.55 -16.61
N PRO A 123 -6.03 24.87 -16.71
CA PRO A 123 -7.42 25.29 -16.93
C PRO A 123 -7.97 24.75 -18.25
N GLY A 124 -9.14 24.13 -18.21
CA GLY A 124 -9.88 23.70 -19.41
C GLY A 124 -9.77 22.22 -19.79
N ARG A 125 -8.82 21.46 -19.27
CA ARG A 125 -8.66 20.03 -19.64
C ARG A 125 -9.83 19.16 -19.18
N ASN A 126 -10.43 19.49 -18.03
CA ASN A 126 -11.59 18.76 -17.48
C ASN A 126 -12.92 19.14 -18.15
N ALA A 127 -12.97 20.19 -18.98
CA ALA A 127 -14.19 20.61 -19.66
C ALA A 127 -14.39 19.93 -21.02
N GLU A 128 -13.30 19.55 -21.70
CA GLU A 128 -13.37 18.88 -22.99
C GLU A 128 -13.65 17.38 -22.91
N ASP A 129 -13.16 16.70 -21.88
CA ASP A 129 -13.42 15.27 -21.68
C ASP A 129 -14.87 14.97 -21.29
N LYS A 130 -15.56 15.89 -20.59
CA LYS A 130 -16.98 15.76 -20.28
C LYS A 130 -17.90 15.92 -21.51
N LYS A 131 -17.42 16.53 -22.59
CA LYS A 131 -18.19 16.69 -23.83
C LYS A 131 -18.07 15.52 -24.81
N LYS A 132 -17.08 14.62 -24.60
CA LYS A 132 -16.88 13.43 -25.46
C LYS A 132 -17.57 12.16 -24.96
N THR A 133 -18.23 12.22 -23.80
CA THR A 133 -18.89 11.06 -23.17
C THR A 133 -20.42 11.19 -23.11
N CYS A 134 -21.01 12.10 -23.91
CA CYS A 134 -22.48 12.15 -24.16
C CYS A 134 -22.77 11.78 -25.59
#